data_f1220e0cbeedab19f6f3498666a11321
#
_entry.id   f1220e0cbeedab19f6f3498666a11321
#
_cell.length_a   1.000
_cell.length_b   1.000
_cell.length_c   1.000
_cell.angle_alpha   90.00
_cell.angle_beta   90.00
_cell.angle_gamma   90.00
#
_symmetry.space_group_name_H-M   'P 1'
#
loop_
_entity.id
_entity.type
_entity.pdbx_description
1 polymer ?
#
loop_
_entity_poly.entity_id
_entity_poly.type
_entity_poly.pdbx_seq_one_letter_code
_entity_poly.pdbx_strand_id
1 'polypeptide(L)'
;MKFLHTSDLHIGSPLTSRLSQDKARERKNELLSCFERMIEEAVYQKAVAIIIAGDLFDSERITKRTAERVLTAIERYPHLDFLYLSGNHEKNAFIECGLTLPRNVKVFGNNWTYFNYGEVTIAGRSEISENMFASLDLEYQKTNIVVLHGALADGRSGGDIIGRRELEGKHIDYLALGHYHSYSEQKIDDTGIAVYAGTPEGRGFDEVGEKGFVMIDADGRHAIHKFVPFAKRRLRILDVDISGAERRGDVGEKVDTALSGIPHTDLVRLRLCGKRSPELFTDEDAITSRWQNAFYHFEIKDETSLRIDPDDYKYDRSLKGEFIRLVTSKSDLSDDEKAKIIRTGLAALMGESDEI
;
A
#
# COMPACT_ATOMS: atom_id res chain seq x y z
N MET A 1 1.78 28.28 -7.65
CA MET A 1 0.63 27.50 -8.19
C MET A 1 0.57 26.17 -7.52
N LYS A 2 -0.65 25.68 -7.24
CA LYS A 2 -0.79 24.38 -6.56
C LYS A 2 -1.19 23.28 -7.53
N PHE A 3 -0.60 22.10 -7.33
CA PHE A 3 -0.93 20.87 -8.04
C PHE A 3 -1.14 19.76 -7.01
N LEU A 4 -2.03 18.84 -7.31
CA LEU A 4 -2.19 17.63 -6.54
C LEU A 4 -1.55 16.47 -7.32
N HIS A 5 -0.62 15.73 -6.70
CA HIS A 5 -0.01 14.55 -7.29
C HIS A 5 -0.54 13.30 -6.61
N THR A 6 -1.08 12.40 -7.38
CA THR A 6 -1.60 11.08 -6.96
C THR A 6 -1.21 10.01 -7.97
N SER A 7 -1.25 8.75 -7.54
CA SER A 7 -1.01 7.58 -8.38
C SER A 7 -1.69 6.34 -7.77
N ASP A 8 -1.66 5.23 -8.48
CA ASP A 8 -2.00 3.90 -7.97
C ASP A 8 -3.37 3.83 -7.26
N LEU A 9 -4.39 4.48 -7.85
CA LEU A 9 -5.75 4.44 -7.31
C LEU A 9 -6.42 3.08 -7.50
N HIS A 10 -6.06 2.37 -8.56
CA HIS A 10 -6.58 1.05 -8.90
C HIS A 10 -8.10 0.94 -8.78
N ILE A 11 -8.82 1.91 -9.33
CA ILE A 11 -10.28 1.92 -9.35
C ILE A 11 -10.77 0.67 -10.09
N GLY A 12 -11.66 -0.08 -9.44
CA GLY A 12 -12.16 -1.34 -9.99
C GLY A 12 -11.45 -2.59 -9.48
N SER A 13 -10.45 -2.46 -8.62
CA SER A 13 -9.74 -3.58 -7.99
C SER A 13 -10.72 -4.60 -7.39
N PRO A 14 -10.50 -5.92 -7.60
CA PRO A 14 -11.38 -6.96 -7.11
C PRO A 14 -11.47 -7.02 -5.59
N LEU A 15 -10.48 -6.50 -4.85
CA LEU A 15 -10.39 -6.52 -3.39
C LEU A 15 -10.64 -7.93 -2.84
N THR A 16 -9.74 -8.85 -3.21
CA THR A 16 -9.84 -10.28 -2.89
C THR A 16 -9.44 -10.64 -1.46
N SER A 17 -9.12 -9.63 -0.62
CA SER A 17 -8.87 -9.86 0.80
C SER A 17 -10.08 -10.54 1.46
N ARG A 18 -9.86 -11.24 2.58
CA ARG A 18 -10.85 -12.03 3.35
C ARG A 18 -12.08 -11.25 3.86
N LEU A 19 -12.51 -10.24 3.12
CA LEU A 19 -13.71 -9.45 3.42
C LEU A 19 -14.96 -10.18 2.97
N SER A 20 -16.07 -10.00 3.71
CA SER A 20 -17.38 -10.41 3.22
C SER A 20 -17.73 -9.70 1.90
N GLN A 21 -18.62 -10.30 1.09
CA GLN A 21 -19.02 -9.73 -0.21
C GLN A 21 -19.53 -8.29 -0.08
N ASP A 22 -20.28 -7.99 0.99
CA ASP A 22 -20.81 -6.63 1.22
C ASP A 22 -19.69 -5.63 1.54
N LYS A 23 -18.75 -6.00 2.43
CA LYS A 23 -17.60 -5.17 2.75
C LYS A 23 -16.68 -4.97 1.52
N ALA A 24 -16.48 -6.00 0.72
CA ALA A 24 -15.72 -5.88 -0.52
C ALA A 24 -16.39 -4.91 -1.51
N ARG A 25 -17.72 -4.95 -1.63
CA ARG A 25 -18.48 -3.99 -2.45
C ARG A 25 -18.37 -2.57 -1.91
N GLU A 26 -18.48 -2.39 -0.59
CA GLU A 26 -18.30 -1.10 0.07
C GLU A 26 -16.91 -0.54 -0.23
N ARG A 27 -15.85 -1.34 -0.02
CA ARG A 27 -14.46 -0.93 -0.30
C ARG A 27 -14.22 -0.53 -1.76
N LYS A 28 -14.80 -1.26 -2.73
CA LYS A 28 -14.75 -0.85 -4.15
C LYS A 28 -15.37 0.52 -4.39
N ASN A 29 -16.47 0.82 -3.72
CA ASN A 29 -17.08 2.15 -3.82
C ASN A 29 -16.22 3.21 -3.10
N GLU A 30 -15.54 2.85 -2.02
CA GLU A 30 -14.65 3.78 -1.29
C GLU A 30 -13.45 4.21 -2.14
N LEU A 31 -12.85 3.33 -2.97
CA LEU A 31 -11.78 3.72 -3.90
C LEU A 31 -12.25 4.84 -4.86
N LEU A 32 -13.43 4.68 -5.45
CA LEU A 32 -13.97 5.71 -6.33
C LEU A 32 -14.35 6.98 -5.56
N SER A 33 -14.97 6.83 -4.38
CA SER A 33 -15.30 7.98 -3.54
C SER A 33 -14.03 8.70 -3.01
N CYS A 34 -12.92 7.98 -2.87
CA CYS A 34 -11.64 8.61 -2.56
C CYS A 34 -11.20 9.53 -3.68
N PHE A 35 -11.32 9.10 -4.94
CA PHE A 35 -11.06 9.96 -6.11
C PHE A 35 -11.97 11.19 -6.15
N GLU A 36 -13.28 11.02 -5.95
CA GLU A 36 -14.25 12.12 -5.89
C GLU A 36 -13.90 13.15 -4.80
N ARG A 37 -13.63 12.70 -3.57
CA ARG A 37 -13.21 13.56 -2.46
C ARG A 37 -11.87 14.26 -2.73
N MET A 38 -10.95 13.58 -3.40
CA MET A 38 -9.63 14.13 -3.74
C MET A 38 -9.77 15.29 -4.76
N ILE A 39 -10.71 15.20 -5.71
CA ILE A 39 -11.06 16.30 -6.60
C ILE A 39 -11.59 17.50 -5.80
N GLU A 40 -12.51 17.24 -4.86
CA GLU A 40 -13.07 18.30 -3.99
C GLU A 40 -11.98 18.98 -3.15
N GLU A 41 -11.04 18.21 -2.62
CA GLU A 41 -9.90 18.73 -1.87
C GLU A 41 -8.95 19.56 -2.76
N ALA A 42 -8.67 19.11 -3.99
CA ALA A 42 -7.88 19.87 -4.96
C ALA A 42 -8.52 21.25 -5.27
N VAL A 43 -9.83 21.28 -5.45
CA VAL A 43 -10.58 22.53 -5.65
C VAL A 43 -10.53 23.41 -4.40
N TYR A 44 -10.73 22.84 -3.21
CA TYR A 44 -10.64 23.57 -1.94
C TYR A 44 -9.26 24.21 -1.74
N GLN A 45 -8.20 23.47 -2.06
CA GLN A 45 -6.82 23.95 -2.01
C GLN A 45 -6.44 24.90 -3.16
N LYS A 46 -7.36 25.15 -4.10
CA LYS A 46 -7.16 25.98 -5.30
C LYS A 46 -6.04 25.43 -6.19
N ALA A 47 -5.96 24.11 -6.31
CA ALA A 47 -5.07 23.47 -7.27
C ALA A 47 -5.55 23.78 -8.70
N VAL A 48 -4.59 23.99 -9.61
CA VAL A 48 -4.87 24.22 -11.02
C VAL A 48 -4.95 22.91 -11.81
N ALA A 49 -4.28 21.88 -11.34
CA ALA A 49 -4.37 20.55 -11.92
C ALA A 49 -4.15 19.42 -10.89
N ILE A 50 -4.69 18.25 -11.23
CA ILE A 50 -4.38 16.96 -10.59
C ILE A 50 -3.48 16.18 -11.55
N ILE A 51 -2.30 15.79 -11.07
CA ILE A 51 -1.37 14.91 -11.75
C ILE A 51 -1.67 13.48 -11.33
N ILE A 52 -2.04 12.62 -12.28
CA ILE A 52 -2.29 11.19 -12.07
C ILE A 52 -1.11 10.45 -12.70
N ALA A 53 -0.17 10.02 -11.87
CA ALA A 53 1.06 9.38 -12.29
C ALA A 53 0.90 7.85 -12.45
N GLY A 54 -0.10 7.44 -13.21
CA GLY A 54 -0.38 6.05 -13.58
C GLY A 54 -1.27 5.29 -12.60
N ASP A 55 -1.74 4.14 -13.06
CA ASP A 55 -2.56 3.16 -12.34
C ASP A 55 -3.82 3.77 -11.71
N LEU A 56 -4.55 4.57 -12.52
CA LEU A 56 -5.88 5.05 -12.15
C LEU A 56 -6.86 3.88 -12.04
N PHE A 57 -6.73 2.88 -12.90
CA PHE A 57 -7.55 1.66 -12.90
C PHE A 57 -6.69 0.41 -12.65
N ASP A 58 -7.31 -0.63 -12.12
CA ASP A 58 -6.62 -1.86 -11.70
C ASP A 58 -6.27 -2.81 -12.86
N SER A 59 -6.82 -2.61 -14.02
CA SER A 59 -6.59 -3.51 -15.18
C SER A 59 -6.97 -2.87 -16.51
N GLU A 60 -6.52 -3.51 -17.60
CA GLU A 60 -6.90 -3.14 -18.97
C GLU A 60 -8.42 -3.36 -19.25
N ARG A 61 -9.14 -4.09 -18.39
CA ARG A 61 -10.57 -4.36 -18.55
C ARG A 61 -11.42 -3.43 -17.69
N ILE A 62 -11.49 -2.18 -18.10
CA ILE A 62 -12.33 -1.18 -17.43
C ILE A 62 -13.77 -1.36 -17.86
N THR A 63 -14.71 -1.50 -16.89
CA THR A 63 -16.13 -1.49 -17.26
C THR A 63 -16.55 -0.09 -17.67
N LYS A 64 -17.42 0.00 -18.69
CA LYS A 64 -17.95 1.28 -19.16
C LYS A 64 -18.56 2.10 -18.00
N ARG A 65 -19.29 1.46 -17.12
CA ARG A 65 -19.87 2.10 -15.91
C ARG A 65 -18.84 2.71 -15.00
N THR A 66 -17.69 2.05 -14.79
CA THR A 66 -16.60 2.59 -13.95
C THR A 66 -15.96 3.79 -14.61
N ALA A 67 -15.67 3.70 -15.91
CA ALA A 67 -15.14 4.82 -16.68
C ALA A 67 -16.10 6.02 -16.69
N GLU A 68 -17.40 5.81 -16.94
CA GLU A 68 -18.42 6.87 -16.92
C GLU A 68 -18.47 7.59 -15.57
N ARG A 69 -18.36 6.86 -14.44
CA ARG A 69 -18.35 7.48 -13.10
C ARG A 69 -17.13 8.36 -12.90
N VAL A 70 -15.95 7.90 -13.32
CA VAL A 70 -14.71 8.71 -13.24
C VAL A 70 -14.84 9.95 -14.11
N LEU A 71 -15.29 9.82 -15.37
CA LEU A 71 -15.47 10.94 -16.26
C LEU A 71 -16.50 11.94 -15.74
N THR A 72 -17.62 11.45 -15.20
CA THR A 72 -18.65 12.31 -14.59
C THR A 72 -18.08 13.12 -13.40
N ALA A 73 -17.20 12.53 -12.60
CA ALA A 73 -16.55 13.23 -11.50
C ALA A 73 -15.63 14.36 -12.03
N ILE A 74 -14.88 14.09 -13.09
CA ILE A 74 -14.00 15.06 -13.77
C ILE A 74 -14.79 16.21 -14.40
N GLU A 75 -15.87 15.90 -15.13
CA GLU A 75 -16.70 16.88 -15.85
C GLU A 75 -17.36 17.92 -14.95
N ARG A 76 -17.58 17.59 -13.67
CA ARG A 76 -18.14 18.54 -12.69
C ARG A 76 -17.21 19.72 -12.41
N TYR A 77 -15.92 19.60 -12.73
CA TYR A 77 -14.90 20.61 -12.42
C TYR A 77 -14.12 21.03 -13.67
N PRO A 78 -14.76 21.70 -14.66
CA PRO A 78 -14.16 22.00 -15.96
C PRO A 78 -12.96 22.98 -15.89
N HIS A 79 -12.76 23.64 -14.75
CA HIS A 79 -11.64 24.56 -14.53
C HIS A 79 -10.43 23.91 -13.87
N LEU A 80 -10.54 22.64 -13.46
CA LEU A 80 -9.45 21.84 -12.89
C LEU A 80 -8.96 20.89 -13.97
N ASP A 81 -7.70 20.97 -14.33
CA ASP A 81 -7.11 20.06 -15.30
C ASP A 81 -6.75 18.72 -14.64
N PHE A 82 -6.85 17.64 -15.41
CA PHE A 82 -6.42 16.29 -15.01
C PHE A 82 -5.31 15.84 -15.97
N LEU A 83 -4.09 15.84 -15.48
CA LEU A 83 -2.92 15.43 -16.24
C LEU A 83 -2.73 13.92 -16.04
N TYR A 84 -3.24 13.16 -17.00
CA TYR A 84 -3.30 11.72 -16.91
C TYR A 84 -2.13 11.06 -17.63
N LEU A 85 -1.39 10.24 -16.90
CA LEU A 85 -0.40 9.33 -17.43
C LEU A 85 -0.91 7.89 -17.17
N SER A 86 -0.89 7.05 -18.19
CA SER A 86 -1.27 5.64 -18.04
C SER A 86 -0.19 4.85 -17.31
N GLY A 87 -0.62 3.94 -16.43
CA GLY A 87 0.27 3.00 -15.75
C GLY A 87 0.38 1.66 -16.48
N ASN A 88 1.11 0.73 -15.88
CA ASN A 88 1.32 -0.60 -16.45
C ASN A 88 0.09 -1.52 -16.28
N HIS A 89 -0.80 -1.26 -15.34
CA HIS A 89 -2.03 -2.04 -15.11
C HIS A 89 -3.10 -1.75 -16.16
N GLU A 90 -3.41 -0.48 -16.40
CA GLU A 90 -4.49 -0.10 -17.33
C GLU A 90 -4.03 0.18 -18.74
N LYS A 91 -2.74 0.48 -18.97
CA LYS A 91 -2.21 0.88 -20.27
C LYS A 91 -3.09 1.95 -20.94
N ASN A 92 -3.58 1.70 -22.14
CA ASN A 92 -4.44 2.63 -22.88
C ASN A 92 -5.95 2.46 -22.59
N ALA A 93 -6.33 1.54 -21.69
CA ALA A 93 -7.72 1.15 -21.51
C ALA A 93 -8.67 2.32 -21.17
N PHE A 94 -8.21 3.32 -20.44
CA PHE A 94 -9.01 4.51 -20.15
C PHE A 94 -9.23 5.39 -21.39
N ILE A 95 -8.21 5.54 -22.23
CA ILE A 95 -8.27 6.33 -23.46
C ILE A 95 -9.14 5.60 -24.50
N GLU A 96 -9.06 4.28 -24.52
CA GLU A 96 -9.74 3.40 -25.50
C GLU A 96 -11.07 2.86 -25.00
N CYS A 97 -11.59 3.31 -23.87
CA CYS A 97 -12.84 2.81 -23.26
C CYS A 97 -14.12 3.11 -24.09
N GLY A 98 -14.00 3.77 -25.22
CA GLY A 98 -15.10 4.13 -26.12
C GLY A 98 -15.97 5.30 -25.63
N LEU A 99 -15.48 6.07 -24.66
CA LEU A 99 -16.09 7.29 -24.17
C LEU A 99 -15.24 8.50 -24.60
N THR A 100 -15.90 9.65 -24.80
CA THR A 100 -15.20 10.89 -25.10
C THR A 100 -14.60 11.47 -23.82
N LEU A 101 -13.29 11.71 -23.81
CA LEU A 101 -12.63 12.36 -22.69
C LEU A 101 -13.03 13.85 -22.62
N PRO A 102 -13.33 14.38 -21.43
CA PRO A 102 -13.56 15.80 -21.21
C PRO A 102 -12.34 16.63 -21.60
N ARG A 103 -12.57 17.91 -22.00
CA ARG A 103 -11.49 18.81 -22.45
C ARG A 103 -10.42 19.11 -21.40
N ASN A 104 -10.76 18.98 -20.13
CA ASN A 104 -9.87 19.17 -19.00
C ASN A 104 -9.08 17.89 -18.63
N VAL A 105 -9.26 16.78 -19.34
CA VAL A 105 -8.37 15.61 -19.28
C VAL A 105 -7.28 15.80 -20.33
N LYS A 106 -6.07 15.95 -19.86
CA LYS A 106 -4.85 16.10 -20.66
C LYS A 106 -4.00 14.84 -20.50
N VAL A 107 -3.75 14.17 -21.62
CA VAL A 107 -3.10 12.86 -21.64
C VAL A 107 -1.63 12.98 -22.01
N PHE A 108 -0.75 12.37 -21.25
CA PHE A 108 0.64 12.15 -21.64
C PHE A 108 0.74 10.99 -22.63
N GLY A 109 1.40 11.24 -23.75
CA GLY A 109 1.63 10.23 -24.80
C GLY A 109 2.87 9.37 -24.55
N ASN A 110 3.18 8.50 -25.51
CA ASN A 110 4.37 7.64 -25.45
C ASN A 110 5.70 8.42 -25.60
N ASN A 111 5.64 9.63 -26.11
CA ASN A 111 6.77 10.55 -26.16
C ASN A 111 6.56 11.69 -25.17
N TRP A 112 7.60 12.49 -24.92
CA TRP A 112 7.50 13.64 -24.03
C TRP A 112 6.37 14.57 -24.47
N THR A 113 5.43 14.79 -23.58
CA THR A 113 4.30 15.71 -23.72
C THR A 113 4.43 16.78 -22.66
N TYR A 114 4.24 18.05 -23.05
CA TYR A 114 4.48 19.21 -22.18
C TYR A 114 3.20 20.00 -21.97
N PHE A 115 2.90 20.33 -20.71
CA PHE A 115 1.82 21.23 -20.33
C PHE A 115 2.40 22.39 -19.53
N ASN A 116 2.14 23.62 -19.99
CA ASN A 116 2.69 24.83 -19.40
C ASN A 116 1.63 25.58 -18.58
N TYR A 117 2.00 25.92 -17.34
CA TYR A 117 1.20 26.71 -16.40
C TYR A 117 2.05 27.90 -15.94
N GLY A 118 2.08 28.98 -16.77
CA GLY A 118 2.95 30.12 -16.52
C GLY A 118 4.42 29.70 -16.46
N GLU A 119 5.04 29.93 -15.29
CA GLU A 119 6.44 29.59 -15.02
C GLU A 119 6.66 28.13 -14.61
N VAL A 120 5.63 27.26 -14.72
CA VAL A 120 5.73 25.83 -14.39
C VAL A 120 5.54 25.02 -15.66
N THR A 121 6.49 24.16 -15.95
CA THR A 121 6.41 23.16 -17.03
C THR A 121 6.17 21.79 -16.43
N ILE A 122 5.14 21.07 -16.91
CA ILE A 122 4.88 19.68 -16.54
C ILE A 122 5.12 18.82 -17.76
N ALA A 123 6.16 17.99 -17.70
CA ALA A 123 6.53 17.07 -18.77
C ALA A 123 6.25 15.63 -18.34
N GLY A 124 5.75 14.81 -19.24
CA GLY A 124 5.53 13.39 -18.93
C GLY A 124 5.51 12.53 -20.18
N ARG A 125 5.72 11.23 -19.99
CA ARG A 125 5.57 10.23 -21.04
C ARG A 125 5.20 8.88 -20.42
N SER A 126 4.34 8.13 -21.09
CA SER A 126 3.86 6.83 -20.59
C SER A 126 4.82 5.67 -20.89
N GLU A 127 5.66 5.76 -21.91
CA GLU A 127 6.61 4.75 -22.27
C GLU A 127 8.00 5.03 -21.71
N ILE A 128 8.53 4.12 -20.90
CA ILE A 128 9.91 4.18 -20.43
C ILE A 128 10.81 3.41 -21.41
N SER A 129 11.75 4.12 -22.02
CA SER A 129 12.67 3.53 -22.99
C SER A 129 14.12 3.97 -22.76
N GLU A 130 15.06 3.24 -23.30
CA GLU A 130 16.49 3.60 -23.22
C GLU A 130 16.73 5.00 -23.78
N ASN A 131 17.60 5.74 -23.11
CA ASN A 131 18.01 7.09 -23.48
C ASN A 131 16.86 8.12 -23.62
N MET A 132 15.68 7.85 -23.06
CA MET A 132 14.53 8.75 -23.17
C MET A 132 14.82 10.17 -22.67
N PHE A 133 15.66 10.32 -21.66
CA PHE A 133 16.05 11.62 -21.11
C PHE A 133 16.98 12.44 -22.02
N ALA A 134 17.50 11.86 -23.11
CA ALA A 134 18.26 12.62 -24.10
C ALA A 134 17.37 13.57 -24.91
N SER A 135 16.08 13.27 -25.04
CA SER A 135 15.08 14.09 -25.72
C SER A 135 14.19 14.90 -24.79
N LEU A 136 14.44 14.87 -23.48
CA LEU A 136 13.75 15.70 -22.50
C LEU A 136 14.29 17.14 -22.62
N ASP A 137 13.38 18.07 -22.94
CA ASP A 137 13.69 19.49 -23.12
C ASP A 137 12.99 20.31 -22.05
N LEU A 138 13.74 20.78 -21.05
CA LEU A 138 13.25 21.54 -19.92
C LEU A 138 14.00 22.88 -19.80
N GLU A 139 13.24 23.94 -19.57
CA GLU A 139 13.78 25.29 -19.41
C GLU A 139 14.33 25.47 -17.97
N TYR A 140 15.62 25.76 -17.84
CA TYR A 140 16.28 25.99 -16.54
C TYR A 140 15.63 27.08 -15.69
N GLN A 141 14.99 28.07 -16.31
CA GLN A 141 14.41 29.21 -15.61
C GLN A 141 13.00 28.97 -15.07
N LYS A 142 12.41 27.80 -15.39
CA LYS A 142 11.07 27.40 -14.96
C LYS A 142 11.15 26.33 -13.87
N THR A 143 10.09 26.20 -13.10
CA THR A 143 9.90 25.02 -12.26
C THR A 143 9.46 23.86 -13.14
N ASN A 144 10.22 22.78 -13.13
CA ASN A 144 10.03 21.63 -13.99
C ASN A 144 9.52 20.41 -13.18
N ILE A 145 8.29 20.02 -13.44
CA ILE A 145 7.69 18.80 -12.89
C ILE A 145 7.72 17.73 -13.97
N VAL A 146 8.31 16.59 -13.69
CA VAL A 146 8.30 15.44 -14.62
C VAL A 146 7.40 14.36 -14.06
N VAL A 147 6.57 13.73 -14.90
CA VAL A 147 5.61 12.70 -14.52
C VAL A 147 5.97 11.40 -15.22
N LEU A 148 6.22 10.35 -14.45
CA LEU A 148 6.53 9.01 -14.94
C LEU A 148 5.88 7.95 -14.03
N HIS A 149 5.72 6.73 -14.58
CA HIS A 149 5.24 5.58 -13.81
C HIS A 149 6.22 4.43 -13.93
N GLY A 150 6.88 4.06 -12.83
CA GLY A 150 7.88 2.99 -12.81
C GLY A 150 8.80 3.03 -11.61
N ALA A 151 9.67 2.04 -11.51
CA ALA A 151 10.63 1.88 -10.43
C ALA A 151 11.92 2.68 -10.68
N LEU A 152 12.25 3.60 -9.77
CA LEU A 152 13.54 4.29 -9.78
C LEU A 152 14.63 3.34 -9.27
N ALA A 153 15.60 3.03 -10.12
CA ALA A 153 16.67 2.09 -9.80
C ALA A 153 18.02 2.53 -10.38
N ASP A 154 19.09 1.91 -9.88
CA ASP A 154 20.39 2.04 -10.49
C ASP A 154 20.40 1.25 -11.81
N GLY A 155 20.87 1.87 -12.88
CA GLY A 155 20.89 1.25 -14.21
C GLY A 155 20.44 2.20 -15.31
N ARG A 156 20.08 1.63 -16.46
CA ARG A 156 19.48 2.36 -17.59
C ARG A 156 17.98 2.24 -17.57
N SER A 157 17.31 3.28 -18.08
CA SER A 157 15.86 3.26 -18.27
C SER A 157 15.44 2.22 -19.30
N GLY A 158 14.31 1.56 -19.05
CA GLY A 158 13.69 0.59 -19.97
C GLY A 158 12.66 -0.30 -19.26
N GLY A 159 11.58 -0.65 -19.94
CA GLY A 159 10.46 -1.36 -19.33
C GLY A 159 9.82 -0.55 -18.22
N ASP A 160 9.81 -1.06 -16.99
CA ASP A 160 9.27 -0.34 -15.83
C ASP A 160 10.37 0.32 -14.96
N ILE A 161 11.62 0.35 -15.44
CA ILE A 161 12.76 0.91 -14.70
C ILE A 161 13.08 2.31 -15.20
N ILE A 162 13.22 3.25 -14.28
CA ILE A 162 13.70 4.61 -14.51
C ILE A 162 15.13 4.69 -13.98
N GLY A 163 16.08 4.94 -14.86
CA GLY A 163 17.50 5.02 -14.52
C GLY A 163 17.82 6.28 -13.70
N ARG A 164 18.14 6.11 -12.42
CA ARG A 164 18.42 7.24 -11.50
C ARG A 164 19.47 8.20 -12.03
N ARG A 165 20.61 7.68 -12.55
CA ARG A 165 21.72 8.49 -13.07
C ARG A 165 21.35 9.29 -14.31
N GLU A 166 20.34 8.86 -15.05
CA GLU A 166 19.88 9.55 -16.25
C GLU A 166 19.06 10.83 -15.93
N LEU A 167 18.63 11.00 -14.67
CA LEU A 167 17.90 12.15 -14.18
C LEU A 167 18.83 13.32 -13.76
N GLU A 168 20.07 13.02 -13.39
CA GLU A 168 21.00 14.00 -12.86
C GLU A 168 21.27 15.13 -13.89
N GLY A 169 21.19 16.38 -13.45
CA GLY A 169 21.44 17.55 -14.28
C GLY A 169 20.40 17.80 -15.38
N LYS A 170 19.23 17.16 -15.31
CA LYS A 170 18.13 17.36 -16.28
C LYS A 170 17.20 18.52 -15.95
N HIS A 171 17.51 19.29 -14.92
CA HIS A 171 16.69 20.43 -14.45
C HIS A 171 15.29 19.99 -14.01
N ILE A 172 15.19 18.82 -13.37
CA ILE A 172 13.94 18.32 -12.82
C ILE A 172 13.87 18.77 -11.37
N ASP A 173 12.95 19.66 -11.03
CA ASP A 173 12.74 20.11 -9.65
C ASP A 173 11.90 19.09 -8.87
N TYR A 174 10.90 18.47 -9.52
CA TYR A 174 10.03 17.48 -8.92
C TYR A 174 9.71 16.36 -9.91
N LEU A 175 10.05 15.13 -9.58
CA LEU A 175 9.67 13.95 -10.33
C LEU A 175 8.48 13.28 -9.66
N ALA A 176 7.30 13.42 -10.25
CA ALA A 176 6.07 12.78 -9.81
C ALA A 176 6.02 11.33 -10.29
N LEU A 177 6.10 10.39 -9.36
CA LEU A 177 6.16 8.96 -9.63
C LEU A 177 4.91 8.23 -9.12
N GLY A 178 4.45 7.24 -9.88
CA GLY A 178 3.63 6.12 -9.46
C GLY A 178 4.36 4.79 -9.57
N HIS A 179 3.68 3.69 -9.27
CA HIS A 179 4.12 2.29 -9.26
C HIS A 179 4.36 1.73 -7.84
N TYR A 180 4.91 2.49 -6.90
CA TYR A 180 5.02 2.06 -5.51
C TYR A 180 3.86 2.63 -4.68
N HIS A 181 3.14 1.72 -4.00
CA HIS A 181 1.91 2.03 -3.26
C HIS A 181 2.14 2.70 -1.90
N SER A 182 3.38 3.03 -1.57
CA SER A 182 3.73 3.75 -0.33
C SER A 182 4.40 5.07 -0.67
N TYR A 183 4.02 6.12 0.05
CA TYR A 183 4.71 7.40 -0.04
C TYR A 183 6.19 7.23 0.26
N SER A 184 7.02 7.77 -0.61
CA SER A 184 8.45 7.89 -0.37
C SER A 184 9.05 8.99 -1.23
N GLU A 185 10.19 9.53 -0.79
CA GLU A 185 10.92 10.56 -1.49
C GLU A 185 12.42 10.24 -1.54
N GLN A 186 13.07 10.65 -2.62
CA GLN A 186 14.49 10.42 -2.86
C GLN A 186 15.07 11.61 -3.62
N LYS A 187 16.23 12.10 -3.18
CA LYS A 187 16.94 13.13 -3.95
C LYS A 187 17.40 12.58 -5.30
N ILE A 188 17.22 13.39 -6.35
CA ILE A 188 17.78 13.16 -7.68
C ILE A 188 19.20 13.72 -7.71
N ASP A 189 19.32 15.01 -7.41
CA ASP A 189 20.56 15.79 -7.33
C ASP A 189 20.42 16.88 -6.26
N ASP A 190 21.19 17.98 -6.36
CA ASP A 190 21.17 19.05 -5.37
C ASP A 190 19.85 19.85 -5.35
N THR A 191 19.09 19.84 -6.44
CA THR A 191 17.87 20.63 -6.62
C THR A 191 16.62 19.81 -6.81
N GLY A 192 16.74 18.61 -7.37
CA GLY A 192 15.64 17.75 -7.77
C GLY A 192 15.27 16.68 -6.75
N ILE A 193 13.98 16.38 -6.66
CA ILE A 193 13.44 15.33 -5.80
C ILE A 193 12.48 14.43 -6.58
N ALA A 194 12.61 13.12 -6.39
CA ALA A 194 11.69 12.10 -6.87
C ALA A 194 10.74 11.71 -5.75
N VAL A 195 9.45 11.71 -6.02
CA VAL A 195 8.40 11.45 -5.03
C VAL A 195 7.40 10.44 -5.56
N TYR A 196 7.26 9.33 -4.88
CA TYR A 196 6.13 8.42 -5.03
C TYR A 196 4.97 8.89 -4.17
N ALA A 197 3.83 9.19 -4.77
CA ALA A 197 2.65 9.59 -4.01
C ALA A 197 2.07 8.44 -3.18
N GLY A 198 2.24 7.21 -3.65
CA GLY A 198 1.59 6.03 -3.13
C GLY A 198 0.10 5.99 -3.46
N THR A 199 -0.57 4.91 -3.05
CA THR A 199 -2.03 4.82 -3.22
C THR A 199 -2.76 5.74 -2.24
N PRO A 200 -3.82 6.43 -2.67
CA PRO A 200 -4.57 7.33 -1.78
C PRO A 200 -5.52 6.59 -0.81
N GLU A 201 -5.84 5.32 -1.08
CA GLU A 201 -6.66 4.46 -0.23
C GLU A 201 -6.12 3.02 -0.29
N GLY A 202 -5.69 2.45 0.84
CA GLY A 202 -5.12 1.10 0.88
C GLY A 202 -6.16 0.02 0.54
N ARG A 203 -5.75 -1.04 -0.17
CA ARG A 203 -6.62 -2.12 -0.65
C ARG A 203 -6.51 -3.40 0.17
N GLY A 204 -5.36 -3.70 0.69
CA GLY A 204 -5.06 -4.92 1.44
C GLY A 204 -3.96 -4.71 2.48
N PHE A 205 -3.70 -5.74 3.30
CA PHE A 205 -2.68 -5.67 4.36
C PHE A 205 -1.23 -5.68 3.85
N ASP A 206 -1.02 -5.69 2.58
CA ASP A 206 0.24 -5.38 1.88
C ASP A 206 0.44 -3.86 1.71
N GLU A 207 -0.62 -3.07 1.90
CA GLU A 207 -0.61 -1.61 1.76
C GLU A 207 -0.88 -0.91 3.10
N VAL A 208 -0.18 -1.31 4.15
CA VAL A 208 -0.31 -0.71 5.49
C VAL A 208 0.23 0.72 5.57
N GLY A 209 -0.11 1.41 6.65
CA GLY A 209 0.38 2.74 6.95
C GLY A 209 -0.51 3.87 6.44
N GLU A 210 0.03 5.07 6.44
CA GLU A 210 -0.69 6.26 5.95
C GLU A 210 -0.79 6.25 4.43
N LYS A 211 -1.98 6.54 3.93
CA LYS A 211 -2.29 6.62 2.50
C LYS A 211 -2.86 8.00 2.20
N GLY A 212 -2.55 8.52 1.01
CA GLY A 212 -2.92 9.88 0.67
C GLY A 212 -2.39 10.32 -0.67
N PHE A 213 -2.15 11.60 -0.81
CA PHE A 213 -1.64 12.25 -2.01
C PHE A 213 -0.59 13.31 -1.64
N VAL A 214 0.05 13.88 -2.63
CA VAL A 214 1.03 14.96 -2.42
C VAL A 214 0.48 16.27 -2.97
N MET A 215 0.49 17.33 -2.15
CA MET A 215 0.29 18.69 -2.63
C MET A 215 1.62 19.30 -3.01
N ILE A 216 1.68 19.88 -4.20
CA ILE A 216 2.83 20.59 -4.72
C ILE A 216 2.48 22.08 -4.81
N ASP A 217 3.33 22.96 -4.28
CA ASP A 217 3.24 24.40 -4.47
C ASP A 217 4.48 24.86 -5.25
N ALA A 218 4.26 25.23 -6.52
CA ALA A 218 5.29 25.67 -7.44
C ALA A 218 5.16 27.17 -7.71
N ASP A 219 6.24 27.91 -7.50
CA ASP A 219 6.27 29.37 -7.62
C ASP A 219 7.05 29.90 -8.83
N GLY A 220 7.53 29.02 -9.71
CA GLY A 220 8.37 29.34 -10.85
C GLY A 220 9.88 29.28 -10.57
N ARG A 221 10.27 28.99 -9.31
CA ARG A 221 11.66 28.77 -8.91
C ARG A 221 11.86 27.49 -8.12
N HIS A 222 10.82 27.10 -7.35
CA HIS A 222 10.88 25.95 -6.45
C HIS A 222 9.57 25.15 -6.52
N ALA A 223 9.66 23.86 -6.31
CA ALA A 223 8.53 22.96 -6.07
C ALA A 223 8.57 22.47 -4.63
N ILE A 224 7.79 23.10 -3.75
CA ILE A 224 7.61 22.65 -2.38
C ILE A 224 6.48 21.62 -2.36
N HIS A 225 6.67 20.50 -1.69
CA HIS A 225 5.67 19.46 -1.62
C HIS A 225 5.38 19.04 -0.18
N LYS A 226 4.18 18.49 0.00
CA LYS A 226 3.72 17.96 1.29
C LYS A 226 2.83 16.76 1.06
N PHE A 227 3.15 15.65 1.71
CA PHE A 227 2.24 14.51 1.80
C PHE A 227 1.03 14.86 2.67
N VAL A 228 -0.16 14.51 2.19
CA VAL A 228 -1.45 14.73 2.88
C VAL A 228 -2.10 13.38 3.11
N PRO A 229 -2.11 12.88 4.36
CA PRO A 229 -2.90 11.69 4.70
C PRO A 229 -4.37 11.90 4.39
N PHE A 230 -4.97 10.98 3.61
CA PHE A 230 -6.32 11.20 3.07
C PHE A 230 -7.23 9.98 3.08
N ALA A 231 -6.67 8.79 3.27
CA ALA A 231 -7.43 7.55 3.32
C ALA A 231 -8.56 7.61 4.33
N LYS A 232 -9.72 7.10 3.97
CA LYS A 232 -10.88 6.96 4.88
C LYS A 232 -10.59 5.95 5.99
N ARG A 233 -9.84 4.90 5.67
CA ARG A 233 -9.49 3.81 6.59
C ARG A 233 -8.00 3.52 6.52
N ARG A 234 -7.42 3.16 7.67
CA ARG A 234 -6.05 2.66 7.71
C ARG A 234 -6.05 1.13 7.82
N LEU A 235 -5.10 0.51 7.16
CA LEU A 235 -4.78 -0.90 7.35
C LEU A 235 -3.63 -0.98 8.35
N ARG A 236 -3.83 -1.75 9.41
CA ARG A 236 -2.87 -1.89 10.50
C ARG A 236 -2.52 -3.36 10.70
N ILE A 237 -1.23 -3.63 10.78
CA ILE A 237 -0.71 -4.89 11.28
C ILE A 237 -0.09 -4.59 12.63
N LEU A 238 -0.52 -5.31 13.66
CA LEU A 238 -0.05 -5.14 15.03
C LEU A 238 0.58 -6.43 15.51
N ASP A 239 1.85 -6.36 15.83
CA ASP A 239 2.59 -7.46 16.42
C ASP A 239 2.47 -7.41 17.94
N VAL A 240 1.92 -8.46 18.53
CA VAL A 240 1.79 -8.61 19.98
C VAL A 240 2.68 -9.73 20.44
N ASP A 241 3.80 -9.37 21.06
CA ASP A 241 4.71 -10.35 21.68
C ASP A 241 4.10 -10.89 22.96
N ILE A 242 3.70 -12.17 22.92
CA ILE A 242 3.15 -12.88 24.08
C ILE A 242 4.20 -13.66 24.86
N SER A 243 5.48 -13.44 24.58
CA SER A 243 6.56 -14.06 25.39
C SER A 243 6.37 -13.69 26.87
N GLY A 244 6.55 -14.70 27.74
CA GLY A 244 6.38 -14.53 29.18
C GLY A 244 4.93 -14.52 29.67
N ALA A 245 3.93 -14.64 28.79
CA ALA A 245 2.56 -14.89 29.21
C ALA A 245 2.46 -16.32 29.76
N GLU A 246 1.86 -16.48 30.94
CA GLU A 246 1.67 -17.78 31.60
C GLU A 246 0.23 -18.26 31.47
N ARG A 247 -0.72 -17.35 31.33
CA ARG A 247 -2.15 -17.65 31.28
C ARG A 247 -2.82 -16.94 30.09
N ARG A 248 -3.97 -17.45 29.65
CA ARG A 248 -4.80 -16.83 28.61
C ARG A 248 -5.15 -15.38 28.94
N GLY A 249 -5.35 -15.04 30.22
CA GLY A 249 -5.63 -13.68 30.68
C GLY A 249 -4.49 -12.71 30.37
N ASP A 250 -3.24 -13.15 30.51
CA ASP A 250 -2.06 -12.33 30.23
C ASP A 250 -1.97 -12.00 28.73
N VAL A 251 -2.33 -12.97 27.87
CA VAL A 251 -2.45 -12.75 26.41
C VAL A 251 -3.56 -11.74 26.11
N GLY A 252 -4.73 -11.90 26.75
CA GLY A 252 -5.85 -10.98 26.60
C GLY A 252 -5.49 -9.54 26.97
N GLU A 253 -4.80 -9.31 28.06
CA GLU A 253 -4.35 -7.98 28.50
C GLU A 253 -3.37 -7.34 27.51
N LYS A 254 -2.43 -8.12 26.95
CA LYS A 254 -1.50 -7.65 25.94
C LYS A 254 -2.23 -7.25 24.64
N VAL A 255 -3.21 -8.07 24.22
CA VAL A 255 -4.05 -7.80 23.05
C VAL A 255 -4.90 -6.54 23.27
N ASP A 256 -5.57 -6.42 24.43
CA ASP A 256 -6.39 -5.26 24.78
C ASP A 256 -5.57 -3.98 24.79
N THR A 257 -4.36 -4.03 25.31
CA THR A 257 -3.43 -2.90 25.33
C THR A 257 -3.04 -2.49 23.90
N ALA A 258 -2.69 -3.46 23.05
CA ALA A 258 -2.29 -3.19 21.68
C ALA A 258 -3.42 -2.62 20.82
N LEU A 259 -4.67 -3.03 21.07
CA LEU A 259 -5.85 -2.59 20.32
C LEU A 259 -6.46 -1.29 20.88
N SER A 260 -6.02 -0.86 22.06
CA SER A 260 -6.52 0.38 22.69
C SER A 260 -6.23 1.60 21.83
N GLY A 261 -7.24 2.44 21.64
CA GLY A 261 -7.13 3.73 20.93
C GLY A 261 -7.07 3.62 19.39
N ILE A 262 -7.24 2.42 18.83
CA ILE A 262 -7.34 2.26 17.38
C ILE A 262 -8.74 2.66 16.90
N PRO A 263 -8.85 3.46 15.83
CA PRO A 263 -10.16 3.86 15.29
C PRO A 263 -10.99 2.66 14.81
N HIS A 264 -12.29 2.68 15.14
CA HIS A 264 -13.24 1.65 14.70
C HIS A 264 -13.42 1.56 13.18
N THR A 265 -12.99 2.61 12.48
CA THR A 265 -13.02 2.65 11.00
C THR A 265 -11.93 1.83 10.35
N ASP A 266 -10.90 1.44 11.08
CA ASP A 266 -9.70 0.81 10.52
C ASP A 266 -9.89 -0.69 10.28
N LEU A 267 -9.06 -1.24 9.40
CA LEU A 267 -8.89 -2.69 9.22
C LEU A 267 -7.67 -3.12 10.01
N VAL A 268 -7.83 -4.10 10.88
CA VAL A 268 -6.79 -4.52 11.82
C VAL A 268 -6.47 -6.00 11.63
N ARG A 269 -5.20 -6.29 11.41
CA ARG A 269 -4.61 -7.62 11.51
C ARG A 269 -3.75 -7.67 12.76
N LEU A 270 -4.14 -8.49 13.72
CA LEU A 270 -3.35 -8.80 14.90
C LEU A 270 -2.47 -10.02 14.61
N ARG A 271 -1.17 -9.93 14.87
CA ARG A 271 -0.26 -11.09 14.83
C ARG A 271 0.26 -11.34 16.24
N LEU A 272 -0.06 -12.50 16.78
CA LEU A 272 0.58 -12.96 18.00
C LEU A 272 1.97 -13.47 17.63
N CYS A 273 2.99 -13.00 18.30
CA CYS A 273 4.39 -13.38 18.05
C CYS A 273 5.12 -13.70 19.35
N GLY A 274 6.37 -14.12 19.23
CA GLY A 274 7.22 -14.48 20.38
C GLY A 274 7.16 -15.95 20.72
N LYS A 275 7.68 -16.29 21.92
CA LYS A 275 7.79 -17.67 22.40
C LYS A 275 6.80 -17.92 23.53
N ARG A 276 5.94 -18.92 23.38
CA ARG A 276 4.98 -19.34 24.41
C ARG A 276 5.28 -20.75 24.95
N SER A 277 4.83 -21.03 26.16
CA SER A 277 4.90 -22.40 26.69
C SER A 277 3.93 -23.31 25.91
N PRO A 278 4.22 -24.62 25.85
CA PRO A 278 3.31 -25.57 25.21
C PRO A 278 1.92 -25.65 25.86
N GLU A 279 1.81 -25.26 27.14
CA GLU A 279 0.56 -25.27 27.92
C GLU A 279 -0.31 -24.02 27.66
N LEU A 280 0.28 -22.97 27.12
CA LEU A 280 -0.42 -21.74 26.80
C LEU A 280 -1.06 -21.84 25.42
N PHE A 281 -2.38 -22.03 25.37
CA PHE A 281 -3.15 -21.98 24.15
C PHE A 281 -3.62 -20.55 23.91
N THR A 282 -3.36 -20.06 22.71
CA THR A 282 -3.92 -18.82 22.21
C THR A 282 -5.35 -19.10 21.74
N ASP A 283 -6.31 -18.53 22.41
CA ASP A 283 -7.73 -18.68 22.07
C ASP A 283 -8.10 -17.62 21.02
N GLU A 284 -7.72 -17.88 19.75
CA GLU A 284 -7.99 -16.97 18.63
C GLU A 284 -9.48 -16.70 18.44
N ASP A 285 -10.32 -17.70 18.68
CA ASP A 285 -11.78 -17.57 18.57
C ASP A 285 -12.34 -16.64 19.64
N ALA A 286 -11.87 -16.74 20.87
CA ALA A 286 -12.29 -15.82 21.94
C ALA A 286 -11.84 -14.38 21.67
N ILE A 287 -10.59 -14.20 21.20
CA ILE A 287 -10.07 -12.89 20.83
C ILE A 287 -10.88 -12.33 19.65
N THR A 288 -11.11 -13.14 18.61
CA THR A 288 -11.91 -12.76 17.45
C THR A 288 -13.33 -12.38 17.84
N SER A 289 -14.00 -13.19 18.65
CA SER A 289 -15.37 -12.94 19.11
C SER A 289 -15.48 -11.61 19.89
N ARG A 290 -14.45 -11.26 20.63
CA ARG A 290 -14.39 -10.01 21.39
C ARG A 290 -14.19 -8.78 20.50
N TRP A 291 -13.32 -8.88 19.48
CA TRP A 291 -12.83 -7.72 18.75
C TRP A 291 -13.36 -7.58 17.31
N GLN A 292 -13.96 -8.63 16.72
CA GLN A 292 -14.44 -8.63 15.31
C GLN A 292 -15.41 -7.48 14.97
N ASN A 293 -16.17 -7.01 15.96
CA ASN A 293 -17.16 -5.93 15.80
C ASN A 293 -16.63 -4.56 16.27
N ALA A 294 -15.41 -4.51 16.81
CA ALA A 294 -14.81 -3.26 17.28
C ALA A 294 -14.20 -2.45 16.12
N PHE A 295 -13.89 -3.09 15.02
CA PHE A 295 -13.24 -2.48 13.85
C PHE A 295 -14.05 -2.74 12.59
N TYR A 296 -13.75 -2.00 11.52
CA TYR A 296 -14.35 -2.26 10.23
C TYR A 296 -14.06 -3.71 9.75
N HIS A 297 -12.83 -4.15 9.95
CA HIS A 297 -12.43 -5.54 9.76
C HIS A 297 -11.36 -5.89 10.79
N PHE A 298 -11.46 -7.09 11.35
CA PHE A 298 -10.50 -7.64 12.29
C PHE A 298 -10.16 -9.06 11.90
N GLU A 299 -8.88 -9.38 11.89
CA GLU A 299 -8.38 -10.74 11.76
C GLU A 299 -7.18 -10.96 12.68
N ILE A 300 -7.01 -12.19 13.14
CA ILE A 300 -5.90 -12.59 13.97
C ILE A 300 -5.07 -13.68 13.28
N LYS A 301 -3.77 -13.69 13.53
CA LYS A 301 -2.84 -14.74 13.13
C LYS A 301 -1.95 -15.10 14.29
N ASP A 302 -1.86 -16.38 14.62
CA ASP A 302 -0.87 -16.90 15.56
C ASP A 302 0.41 -17.27 14.79
N GLU A 303 1.45 -16.44 14.96
CA GLU A 303 2.80 -16.64 14.43
C GLU A 303 3.79 -16.93 15.59
N THR A 304 3.28 -17.39 16.74
CA THR A 304 4.12 -17.74 17.89
C THR A 304 4.91 -19.03 17.65
N SER A 305 6.05 -19.13 18.30
CA SER A 305 6.84 -20.35 18.39
C SER A 305 6.76 -20.97 19.80
N LEU A 306 6.96 -22.28 19.91
CA LEU A 306 7.01 -22.91 21.22
C LEU A 306 8.36 -22.65 21.89
N ARG A 307 8.30 -22.22 23.15
CA ARG A 307 9.46 -22.27 24.05
C ARG A 307 9.50 -23.66 24.66
N ILE A 308 10.42 -24.49 24.22
CA ILE A 308 10.64 -25.81 24.75
C ILE A 308 11.99 -25.77 25.43
N ASP A 309 11.98 -25.78 26.77
CA ASP A 309 13.18 -26.03 27.56
C ASP A 309 13.21 -27.52 27.91
N PRO A 310 14.15 -28.29 27.36
CA PRO A 310 14.25 -29.71 27.67
C PRO A 310 14.40 -30.00 29.18
N ASP A 311 14.95 -29.05 29.93
CA ASP A 311 15.12 -29.22 31.39
C ASP A 311 13.79 -29.14 32.13
N ASP A 312 12.79 -28.40 31.64
CA ASP A 312 11.44 -28.35 32.24
C ASP A 312 10.74 -29.72 32.20
N TYR A 313 11.07 -30.57 31.21
CA TYR A 313 10.47 -31.89 30.99
C TYR A 313 11.37 -33.07 31.44
N LYS A 314 12.51 -32.78 32.01
CA LYS A 314 13.50 -33.83 32.40
C LYS A 314 12.92 -34.86 33.35
N TYR A 315 12.07 -34.44 34.27
CA TYR A 315 11.47 -35.28 35.29
C TYR A 315 9.95 -35.47 35.11
N ASP A 316 9.37 -34.90 34.05
CA ASP A 316 7.95 -35.08 33.75
C ASP A 316 7.67 -36.52 33.29
N ARG A 317 6.91 -37.25 34.09
CA ARG A 317 6.56 -38.67 33.86
C ARG A 317 5.29 -38.83 33.00
N SER A 318 4.69 -37.73 32.58
CA SER A 318 3.52 -37.77 31.70
C SER A 318 3.91 -38.24 30.29
N LEU A 319 2.92 -38.71 29.53
CA LEU A 319 3.09 -39.06 28.12
C LEU A 319 3.63 -37.85 27.32
N LYS A 320 3.20 -36.63 27.67
CA LYS A 320 3.67 -35.37 27.12
C LYS A 320 5.17 -35.18 27.37
N GLY A 321 5.64 -35.32 28.62
CA GLY A 321 7.06 -35.18 28.96
C GLY A 321 7.93 -36.21 28.26
N GLU A 322 7.46 -37.45 28.14
CA GLU A 322 8.17 -38.49 27.41
C GLU A 322 8.26 -38.22 25.92
N PHE A 323 7.16 -37.74 25.31
CA PHE A 323 7.13 -37.34 23.91
C PHE A 323 8.10 -36.20 23.62
N ILE A 324 8.10 -35.14 24.44
CA ILE A 324 9.02 -34.00 24.27
C ILE A 324 10.48 -34.45 24.37
N ARG A 325 10.84 -35.24 25.39
CA ARG A 325 12.21 -35.77 25.52
C ARG A 325 12.62 -36.63 24.34
N LEU A 326 11.71 -37.47 23.82
CA LEU A 326 11.97 -38.30 22.66
C LEU A 326 12.27 -37.45 21.42
N VAL A 327 11.44 -36.47 21.13
CA VAL A 327 11.64 -35.60 19.95
C VAL A 327 12.89 -34.73 20.11
N THR A 328 13.11 -34.18 21.30
CA THR A 328 14.28 -33.33 21.57
C THR A 328 15.60 -34.09 21.45
N SER A 329 15.61 -35.39 21.82
CA SER A 329 16.79 -36.26 21.74
C SER A 329 17.18 -36.64 20.29
N LYS A 330 16.35 -36.39 19.30
CA LYS A 330 16.64 -36.67 17.89
C LYS A 330 17.71 -35.72 17.35
N SER A 331 18.84 -36.24 16.96
CA SER A 331 19.96 -35.45 16.39
C SER A 331 19.85 -35.19 14.89
N ASP A 332 18.95 -35.92 14.23
CA ASP A 332 18.68 -35.84 12.77
C ASP A 332 17.65 -34.79 12.40
N LEU A 333 17.06 -34.10 13.37
CA LEU A 333 16.07 -33.07 13.19
C LEU A 333 16.63 -31.68 13.55
N SER A 334 16.33 -30.68 12.75
CA SER A 334 16.57 -29.27 13.07
C SER A 334 15.67 -28.81 14.24
N ASP A 335 16.02 -27.72 14.90
CA ASP A 335 15.22 -27.17 16.00
C ASP A 335 13.81 -26.76 15.54
N ASP A 336 13.66 -26.26 14.30
CA ASP A 336 12.36 -25.92 13.72
C ASP A 336 11.48 -27.15 13.45
N GLU A 337 12.09 -28.25 12.96
CA GLU A 337 11.38 -29.51 12.75
C GLU A 337 10.94 -30.12 14.09
N LYS A 338 11.81 -30.12 15.11
CA LYS A 338 11.47 -30.53 16.46
C LYS A 338 10.30 -29.73 17.03
N ALA A 339 10.35 -28.37 16.90
CA ALA A 339 9.30 -27.50 17.38
C ALA A 339 7.95 -27.81 16.68
N LYS A 340 7.98 -28.06 15.36
CA LYS A 340 6.78 -28.43 14.59
C LYS A 340 6.19 -29.76 15.03
N ILE A 341 7.04 -30.78 15.17
CA ILE A 341 6.61 -32.13 15.62
C ILE A 341 6.02 -32.06 17.03
N ILE A 342 6.67 -31.32 17.93
CA ILE A 342 6.18 -31.20 19.32
C ILE A 342 4.85 -30.45 19.32
N ARG A 343 4.69 -29.36 18.55
CA ARG A 343 3.43 -28.62 18.45
C ARG A 343 2.29 -29.53 18.00
N THR A 344 2.47 -30.22 16.87
CA THR A 344 1.44 -31.13 16.32
C THR A 344 1.12 -32.29 17.29
N GLY A 345 2.15 -32.86 17.89
CA GLY A 345 1.94 -33.98 18.85
C GLY A 345 1.25 -33.54 20.14
N LEU A 346 1.56 -32.36 20.66
CA LEU A 346 0.86 -31.81 21.84
C LEU A 346 -0.60 -31.45 21.54
N ALA A 347 -0.89 -30.85 20.39
CA ALA A 347 -2.25 -30.58 19.96
C ALA A 347 -3.07 -31.88 19.88
N ALA A 348 -2.51 -32.93 19.28
CA ALA A 348 -3.14 -34.25 19.21
C ALA A 348 -3.37 -34.89 20.60
N LEU A 349 -2.40 -34.76 21.51
CA LEU A 349 -2.53 -35.28 22.87
C LEU A 349 -3.59 -34.57 23.71
N MET A 350 -3.90 -33.32 23.37
CA MET A 350 -4.88 -32.47 24.06
C MET A 350 -6.26 -32.53 23.44
N GLY A 351 -6.44 -33.28 22.34
CA GLY A 351 -7.71 -33.46 21.66
C GLY A 351 -8.09 -32.29 20.74
N GLU A 352 -7.13 -31.41 20.41
CA GLU A 352 -7.32 -30.36 19.43
C GLU A 352 -6.98 -30.93 18.04
N SER A 353 -7.96 -31.01 17.17
CA SER A 353 -7.74 -31.33 15.75
C SER A 353 -7.29 -30.06 15.02
N ASP A 354 -5.99 -29.97 14.74
CA ASP A 354 -5.55 -29.06 13.69
C ASP A 354 -6.18 -29.54 12.36
N GLU A 355 -7.02 -28.76 11.75
CA GLU A 355 -7.34 -28.94 10.33
C GLU A 355 -6.04 -28.72 9.55
N ILE A 356 -5.50 -29.82 9.02
CA ILE A 356 -4.30 -29.88 8.17
C ILE A 356 -4.57 -29.23 6.83
#